data_df11c9ef5324227c4b9869a9ca1d5d3c
#
_entry.id   df11c9ef5324227c4b9869a9ca1d5d3c
#
_cell.length_a   1.000
_cell.length_b   1.000
_cell.length_c   1.000
_cell.angle_alpha   90.00
_cell.angle_beta   90.00
_cell.angle_gamma   90.00
#
_symmetry.space_group_name_H-M   'P 1'
#
loop_
_entity.id
_entity.type
_entity.pdbx_description
1 polymer ?
#
loop_
_entity_poly.entity_id
_entity_poly.type
_entity_poly.pdbx_seq_one_letter_code
_entity_poly.pdbx_strand_id
1 'polypeptide(L)'
;MPRTLLMAATLPALPDRLFDMYLDPSAHAAFTGAPVTIAPKVGAEFSAFKALSGRILHLVPKRLIVQSWRATHWSAEDLDSTLVLTFHPDEEGGRIEIVHVNVADHDFAGVSQGWEKYYWTPWRKYLEKQG
;
A
#
# COMPACT_ATOMS: atom_id res chain seq x y z
N MET A 1 -3.62 18.66 12.98
CA MET A 1 -4.09 17.38 13.51
C MET A 1 -3.96 16.31 12.44
N PRO A 2 -3.27 15.21 12.74
CA PRO A 2 -3.23 14.08 11.81
C PRO A 2 -4.62 13.57 11.47
N ARG A 3 -4.77 12.96 10.31
CA ARG A 3 -6.06 12.56 9.78
C ARG A 3 -6.06 11.09 9.36
N THR A 4 -7.24 10.52 9.25
CA THR A 4 -7.43 9.14 8.78
C THR A 4 -7.97 9.17 7.35
N LEU A 5 -7.30 8.41 6.47
CA LEU A 5 -7.73 8.24 5.08
C LEU A 5 -8.41 6.87 4.95
N LEU A 6 -9.61 6.87 4.39
CA LEU A 6 -10.34 5.65 4.04
C LEU A 6 -10.46 5.60 2.53
N MET A 7 -10.09 4.46 1.93
CA MET A 7 -10.09 4.34 0.47
C MET A 7 -10.25 2.86 0.08
N ALA A 8 -10.78 2.62 -1.10
CA ALA A 8 -10.89 1.26 -1.62
C ALA A 8 -10.63 1.26 -3.12
N ALA A 9 -10.11 0.14 -3.61
CA ALA A 9 -9.89 -0.03 -5.05
C ALA A 9 -10.25 -1.46 -5.44
N THR A 10 -10.88 -1.60 -6.60
CA THR A 10 -11.20 -2.89 -7.20
C THR A 10 -10.20 -3.15 -8.33
N LEU A 11 -9.61 -4.33 -8.35
CA LEU A 11 -8.57 -4.68 -9.31
C LEU A 11 -8.90 -6.05 -9.95
N PRO A 12 -8.51 -6.27 -11.22
CA PRO A 12 -8.84 -7.48 -11.95
C PRO A 12 -7.93 -8.66 -11.60
N ALA A 13 -7.87 -9.03 -10.33
CA ALA A 13 -7.14 -10.20 -9.85
C ALA A 13 -7.75 -10.64 -8.52
N LEU A 14 -7.65 -11.93 -8.21
CA LEU A 14 -8.18 -12.46 -6.95
C LEU A 14 -7.45 -11.85 -5.75
N PRO A 15 -8.14 -11.72 -4.61
CA PRO A 15 -7.53 -11.08 -3.44
C PRO A 15 -6.25 -11.76 -2.96
N ASP A 16 -6.15 -13.10 -3.06
CA ASP A 16 -4.95 -13.83 -2.67
C ASP A 16 -3.75 -13.38 -3.50
N ARG A 17 -3.97 -13.20 -4.80
CA ARG A 17 -2.90 -12.74 -5.70
C ARG A 17 -2.51 -11.29 -5.38
N LEU A 18 -3.48 -10.43 -5.10
CA LEU A 18 -3.20 -9.03 -4.75
C LEU A 18 -2.37 -8.93 -3.47
N PHE A 19 -2.72 -9.74 -2.48
CA PHE A 19 -1.97 -9.83 -1.24
C PHE A 19 -0.51 -10.23 -1.51
N ASP A 20 -0.32 -11.30 -2.28
CA ASP A 20 1.02 -11.80 -2.59
C ASP A 20 1.83 -10.78 -3.38
N MET A 21 1.21 -10.10 -4.35
CA MET A 21 1.88 -9.08 -5.16
C MET A 21 2.37 -7.92 -4.33
N TYR A 22 1.58 -7.49 -3.37
CA TYR A 22 1.97 -6.37 -2.51
C TYR A 22 3.22 -6.71 -1.69
N LEU A 23 3.30 -7.93 -1.18
CA LEU A 23 4.40 -8.36 -0.30
C LEU A 23 5.63 -8.90 -1.04
N ASP A 24 5.52 -9.13 -2.35
CA ASP A 24 6.65 -9.57 -3.16
C ASP A 24 7.37 -8.35 -3.72
N PRO A 25 8.65 -8.11 -3.36
CA PRO A 25 9.35 -6.91 -3.81
C PRO A 25 9.44 -6.81 -5.33
N SER A 26 9.62 -7.93 -6.03
CA SER A 26 9.68 -7.91 -7.51
C SER A 26 8.34 -7.53 -8.13
N ALA A 27 7.25 -8.13 -7.65
CA ALA A 27 5.91 -7.83 -8.17
C ALA A 27 5.50 -6.40 -7.83
N HIS A 28 5.75 -5.98 -6.61
CA HIS A 28 5.41 -4.63 -6.14
C HIS A 28 6.18 -3.58 -6.98
N ALA A 29 7.47 -3.80 -7.20
CA ALA A 29 8.26 -2.91 -8.06
C ALA A 29 7.74 -2.93 -9.51
N ALA A 30 7.34 -4.09 -10.01
CA ALA A 30 6.85 -4.22 -11.39
C ALA A 30 5.57 -3.42 -11.61
N PHE A 31 4.59 -3.53 -10.72
CA PHE A 31 3.33 -2.82 -10.96
C PHE A 31 3.41 -1.33 -10.63
N THR A 32 4.32 -0.90 -9.75
CA THR A 32 4.49 0.53 -9.47
C THR A 32 5.49 1.21 -10.41
N GLY A 33 6.39 0.43 -11.00
CA GLY A 33 7.44 0.97 -11.86
C GLY A 33 8.58 1.61 -11.08
N ALA A 34 8.73 1.31 -9.79
CA ALA A 34 9.74 1.94 -8.92
C ALA A 34 10.35 0.90 -7.97
N PRO A 35 11.57 1.15 -7.45
CA PRO A 35 12.19 0.22 -6.51
C PRO A 35 11.39 0.07 -5.23
N VAL A 36 11.26 -1.16 -4.74
CA VAL A 36 10.54 -1.47 -3.50
C VAL A 36 11.32 -2.50 -2.70
N THR A 37 11.44 -2.26 -1.39
CA THR A 37 11.93 -3.24 -0.43
C THR A 37 10.76 -3.63 0.45
N ILE A 38 10.45 -4.91 0.52
CA ILE A 38 9.36 -5.44 1.33
C ILE A 38 9.55 -6.95 1.45
N ALA A 39 8.93 -7.60 2.44
CA ALA A 39 8.92 -9.05 2.55
C ALA A 39 7.69 -9.50 3.32
N PRO A 40 7.17 -10.72 3.08
CA PRO A 40 5.99 -11.24 3.77
C PRO A 40 6.33 -11.75 5.17
N LYS A 41 6.86 -10.85 6.00
CA LYS A 41 7.35 -11.22 7.33
C LYS A 41 7.18 -10.05 8.29
N VAL A 42 6.63 -10.30 9.47
CA VAL A 42 6.53 -9.29 10.52
C VAL A 42 7.93 -8.82 10.90
N GLY A 43 8.09 -7.51 11.01
CA GLY A 43 9.39 -6.88 11.29
C GLY A 43 10.18 -6.52 10.05
N ALA A 44 9.77 -6.99 8.86
CA ALA A 44 10.48 -6.66 7.61
C ALA A 44 10.41 -5.17 7.31
N GLU A 45 11.49 -4.62 6.78
CA GLU A 45 11.53 -3.23 6.36
C GLU A 45 10.72 -3.03 5.10
N PHE A 46 10.08 -1.88 5.01
CA PHE A 46 9.38 -1.41 3.83
C PHE A 46 10.02 -0.12 3.34
N SER A 47 10.32 -0.04 2.06
CA SER A 47 10.64 1.23 1.41
C SER A 47 10.17 1.18 -0.03
N ALA A 48 9.75 2.33 -0.54
CA ALA A 48 9.22 2.42 -1.91
C ALA A 48 9.49 3.80 -2.48
N PHE A 49 9.73 3.84 -3.80
CA PHE A 49 9.92 5.09 -4.56
C PHE A 49 11.08 5.95 -4.05
N LYS A 50 11.93 5.45 -3.20
CA LYS A 50 12.96 6.24 -2.50
C LYS A 50 12.35 7.38 -1.68
N ALA A 51 11.07 7.31 -1.40
CA ALA A 51 10.30 8.36 -0.74
C ALA A 51 9.44 7.88 0.41
N LEU A 52 9.31 6.57 0.59
CA LEU A 52 8.46 5.98 1.63
C LEU A 52 9.28 4.99 2.45
N SER A 53 8.96 4.88 3.74
CA SER A 53 9.59 3.91 4.64
C SER A 53 8.59 3.40 5.66
N GLY A 54 8.91 2.26 6.28
CA GLY A 54 8.09 1.66 7.31
C GLY A 54 8.54 0.25 7.65
N ARG A 55 7.68 -0.47 8.36
CA ARG A 55 7.88 -1.87 8.75
C ARG A 55 6.57 -2.61 8.70
N ILE A 56 6.64 -3.90 8.40
CA ILE A 56 5.48 -4.79 8.52
C ILE A 56 5.25 -5.06 10.00
N LEU A 57 4.07 -4.74 10.50
CA LEU A 57 3.73 -4.87 11.92
C LEU A 57 2.89 -6.11 12.19
N HIS A 58 2.02 -6.51 11.26
CA HIS A 58 1.15 -7.66 11.44
C HIS A 58 0.68 -8.17 10.09
N LEU A 59 0.49 -9.48 9.98
CA LEU A 59 0.02 -10.14 8.77
C LEU A 59 -1.01 -11.20 9.12
N VAL A 60 -2.11 -11.23 8.36
CA VAL A 60 -3.02 -12.38 8.34
C VAL A 60 -3.01 -12.87 6.90
N PRO A 61 -2.53 -14.08 6.63
CA PRO A 61 -2.33 -14.56 5.25
C PRO A 61 -3.56 -14.35 4.36
N LYS A 62 -3.33 -13.71 3.22
CA LYS A 62 -4.33 -13.44 2.19
C LYS A 62 -5.46 -12.50 2.61
N ARG A 63 -5.39 -11.90 3.81
CA ARG A 63 -6.49 -11.11 4.35
C ARG A 63 -6.09 -9.71 4.79
N LEU A 64 -4.93 -9.55 5.45
CA LEU A 64 -4.63 -8.31 6.15
C LEU A 64 -3.13 -8.04 6.20
N ILE A 65 -2.76 -6.79 5.95
CA ILE A 65 -1.40 -6.30 6.17
C ILE A 65 -1.51 -5.03 7.01
N VAL A 66 -0.73 -4.97 8.10
CA VAL A 66 -0.59 -3.75 8.90
C VAL A 66 0.88 -3.35 8.84
N GLN A 67 1.14 -2.10 8.50
CA GLN A 67 2.51 -1.59 8.45
C GLN A 67 2.58 -0.16 8.95
N SER A 68 3.74 0.23 9.46
CA SER A 68 4.01 1.65 9.65
C SER A 68 4.36 2.25 8.30
N TRP A 69 4.14 3.57 8.17
CA TRP A 69 4.31 4.23 6.88
C TRP A 69 4.69 5.69 7.11
N ARG A 70 5.69 6.14 6.38
CA ARG A 70 6.20 7.49 6.51
C ARG A 70 6.76 7.96 5.19
N ALA A 71 6.47 9.19 4.81
CA ALA A 71 7.12 9.81 3.66
C ALA A 71 8.42 10.46 4.13
N THR A 72 9.46 10.35 3.31
CA THR A 72 10.79 10.83 3.69
C THR A 72 10.84 12.35 3.88
N HIS A 73 9.91 13.09 3.26
CA HIS A 73 9.84 14.55 3.39
C HIS A 73 9.08 15.03 4.64
N TRP A 74 8.49 14.09 5.40
CA TRP A 74 7.82 14.47 6.65
C TRP A 74 8.86 14.96 7.66
N SER A 75 8.44 15.85 8.56
CA SER A 75 9.37 16.39 9.56
C SER A 75 9.60 15.40 10.69
N ALA A 76 10.66 15.64 11.46
CA ALA A 76 10.98 14.81 12.62
C ALA A 76 9.85 14.83 13.68
N GLU A 77 9.03 15.88 13.68
CA GLU A 77 7.91 16.01 14.61
C GLU A 77 6.68 15.23 14.18
N ASP A 78 6.59 14.86 12.90
CA ASP A 78 5.50 14.02 12.41
C ASP A 78 5.72 12.59 12.88
N LEU A 79 4.75 12.00 13.53
CA LEU A 79 4.81 10.60 13.90
C LEU A 79 4.55 9.73 12.67
N ASP A 80 5.02 8.49 12.71
CA ASP A 80 4.71 7.54 11.66
C ASP A 80 3.20 7.35 11.57
N SER A 81 2.70 7.16 10.36
CA SER A 81 1.33 6.72 10.16
C SER A 81 1.25 5.21 10.22
N THR A 82 0.04 4.68 10.32
CA THR A 82 -0.21 3.24 10.29
C THR A 82 -1.14 2.96 9.13
N LEU A 83 -0.73 2.05 8.26
CA LEU A 83 -1.49 1.65 7.08
C LEU A 83 -2.03 0.24 7.31
N VAL A 84 -3.35 0.09 7.16
CA VAL A 84 -4.01 -1.20 7.22
C VAL A 84 -4.59 -1.49 5.84
N LEU A 85 -4.18 -2.62 5.24
CA LEU A 85 -4.73 -3.06 3.98
C LEU A 85 -5.50 -4.35 4.24
N THR A 86 -6.74 -4.42 3.74
CA THR A 86 -7.54 -5.64 3.80
C THR A 86 -7.93 -6.05 2.38
N PHE A 87 -8.00 -7.35 2.16
CA PHE A 87 -8.18 -7.94 0.83
C PHE A 87 -9.46 -8.76 0.80
N HIS A 88 -10.34 -8.47 -0.16
CA HIS A 88 -11.70 -9.03 -0.23
C HIS A 88 -12.01 -9.53 -1.64
N PRO A 89 -12.85 -10.55 -1.77
CA PRO A 89 -13.33 -10.95 -3.10
C PRO A 89 -14.29 -9.88 -3.66
N ASP A 90 -14.31 -9.76 -4.97
CA ASP A 90 -15.17 -8.80 -5.67
C ASP A 90 -15.56 -9.40 -7.02
N GLU A 91 -16.65 -8.90 -7.61
CA GLU A 91 -17.12 -9.38 -8.90
C GLU A 91 -16.07 -9.24 -10.01
N GLU A 92 -15.26 -8.18 -9.96
CA GLU A 92 -14.19 -7.94 -10.94
C GLU A 92 -12.89 -8.67 -10.60
N GLY A 93 -12.82 -9.33 -9.45
CA GLY A 93 -11.63 -10.03 -9.00
C GLY A 93 -11.34 -9.84 -7.54
N GLY A 94 -10.74 -8.71 -7.16
CA GLY A 94 -10.41 -8.42 -5.77
C GLY A 94 -10.60 -6.96 -5.44
N ARG A 95 -10.81 -6.71 -4.16
CA ARG A 95 -10.97 -5.37 -3.63
C ARG A 95 -10.00 -5.18 -2.48
N ILE A 96 -9.25 -4.10 -2.54
CA ILE A 96 -8.37 -3.70 -1.43
C ILE A 96 -9.01 -2.52 -0.75
N GLU A 97 -9.17 -2.61 0.57
CA GLU A 97 -9.61 -1.48 1.37
C GLU A 97 -8.44 -1.05 2.23
N ILE A 98 -8.21 0.25 2.33
CA ILE A 98 -7.18 0.77 3.21
C ILE A 98 -7.79 1.68 4.27
N VAL A 99 -7.22 1.57 5.48
CA VAL A 99 -7.42 2.53 6.56
C VAL A 99 -6.02 3.04 6.86
N HIS A 100 -5.76 4.30 6.55
CA HIS A 100 -4.44 4.90 6.72
C HIS A 100 -4.55 5.92 7.84
N VAL A 101 -4.14 5.52 9.03
CA VAL A 101 -4.36 6.26 10.28
C VAL A 101 -3.16 7.15 10.56
N ASN A 102 -3.43 8.31 11.11
CA ASN A 102 -2.39 9.25 11.56
C ASN A 102 -1.54 9.80 10.41
N VAL A 103 -2.17 10.06 9.27
CA VAL A 103 -1.51 10.70 8.14
C VAL A 103 -1.27 12.16 8.49
N ALA A 104 -0.04 12.65 8.29
CA ALA A 104 0.30 14.03 8.57
C ALA A 104 -0.64 14.98 7.82
N ASP A 105 -1.25 15.92 8.54
CA ASP A 105 -2.27 16.80 7.97
C ASP A 105 -1.75 17.60 6.77
N HIS A 106 -0.51 18.09 6.87
CA HIS A 106 0.10 18.87 5.79
C HIS A 106 0.32 18.07 4.50
N ASP A 107 0.26 16.74 4.56
CA ASP A 107 0.46 15.88 3.40
C ASP A 107 -0.77 15.01 3.08
N PHE A 108 -1.88 15.25 3.75
CA PHE A 108 -3.06 14.39 3.58
C PHE A 108 -3.56 14.37 2.14
N ALA A 109 -3.63 15.52 1.49
CA ALA A 109 -4.04 15.60 0.09
C ALA A 109 -3.07 14.86 -0.82
N GLY A 110 -1.76 15.02 -0.59
CA GLY A 110 -0.72 14.34 -1.36
C GLY A 110 -0.79 12.83 -1.21
N VAL A 111 -0.98 12.34 0.01
CA VAL A 111 -1.11 10.91 0.28
C VAL A 111 -2.36 10.35 -0.38
N SER A 112 -3.49 11.05 -0.27
CA SER A 112 -4.75 10.63 -0.90
C SER A 112 -4.61 10.49 -2.41
N GLN A 113 -4.03 11.50 -3.06
CA GLN A 113 -3.80 11.48 -4.50
C GLN A 113 -2.77 10.45 -4.90
N GLY A 114 -1.76 10.24 -4.05
CA GLY A 114 -0.68 9.29 -4.30
C GLY A 114 -1.15 7.86 -4.39
N TRP A 115 -2.14 7.46 -3.58
CA TRP A 115 -2.69 6.11 -3.65
C TRP A 115 -3.25 5.81 -5.03
N GLU A 116 -4.01 6.77 -5.60
CA GLU A 116 -4.56 6.59 -6.95
C GLU A 116 -3.46 6.60 -7.99
N LYS A 117 -2.61 7.61 -7.96
CA LYS A 117 -1.60 7.88 -8.97
C LYS A 117 -0.48 6.84 -9.01
N TYR A 118 -0.01 6.37 -7.85
CA TYR A 118 1.17 5.52 -7.75
C TYR A 118 0.84 4.05 -7.47
N TYR A 119 -0.38 3.74 -7.06
CA TYR A 119 -0.80 2.38 -6.74
C TYR A 119 -1.96 1.89 -7.59
N TRP A 120 -3.16 2.46 -7.42
CA TRP A 120 -4.35 1.88 -8.05
C TRP A 120 -4.29 1.93 -9.57
N THR A 121 -3.97 3.07 -10.14
CA THR A 121 -3.93 3.24 -11.59
C THR A 121 -2.85 2.38 -12.25
N PRO A 122 -1.57 2.44 -11.80
CA PRO A 122 -0.54 1.60 -12.43
C PRO A 122 -0.74 0.11 -12.17
N TRP A 123 -1.25 -0.27 -10.99
CA TRP A 123 -1.50 -1.67 -10.68
C TRP A 123 -2.59 -2.24 -11.60
N ARG A 124 -3.68 -1.51 -11.78
CA ARG A 124 -4.75 -1.93 -12.69
C ARG A 124 -4.24 -2.11 -14.11
N LYS A 125 -3.45 -1.16 -14.59
CA LYS A 125 -2.86 -1.25 -15.94
C LYS A 125 -1.94 -2.46 -16.07
N TYR A 126 -1.14 -2.72 -15.05
CA TYR A 126 -0.25 -3.87 -15.04
C TYR A 126 -1.03 -5.18 -15.16
N LEU A 127 -2.08 -5.33 -14.36
CA LEU A 127 -2.92 -6.53 -14.37
C LEU A 127 -3.67 -6.69 -15.68
N GLU A 128 -4.14 -5.61 -16.27
CA GLU A 128 -4.86 -5.67 -17.56
C GLU A 128 -3.94 -6.15 -18.69
N LYS A 129 -2.68 -5.77 -18.65
CA LYS A 129 -1.70 -6.23 -19.65
C LYS A 129 -1.38 -7.71 -19.51
N GLN A 130 -1.52 -8.27 -18.33
CA GLN A 130 -1.22 -9.66 -18.07
C GLN A 130 -2.39 -10.58 -18.34
N GLY A 131 -3.58 -10.01 -18.31
CA GLY A 131 -4.79 -10.75 -18.58
C GLY A 131 -5.06 -10.85 -20.05
#